data_db084204758b8f68828b2a7aee75cd6e
#
_entry.id   db084204758b8f68828b2a7aee75cd6e
#
_cell.length_a   1.000
_cell.length_b   1.000
_cell.length_c   1.000
_cell.angle_alpha   90.00
_cell.angle_beta   90.00
_cell.angle_gamma   90.00
#
_symmetry.space_group_name_H-M   'P 1'
#
loop_
_entity.id
_entity.type
_entity.pdbx_description
1 polymer ?
#
loop_
_entity_poly.entity_id
_entity_poly.type
_entity_poly.pdbx_seq_one_letter_code
_entity_poly.pdbx_strand_id
1 'polypeptide(L)'
;SEMRARGEKITMLTAYDATFAAVADTAGVECILVGDSLGMVCQGLPSTVGVSLETMCYHTESVARGIRRVQGTSWIIGDLPFGSYQASREQAMHSASALMQAGAHMVKLEGGGWTTETVRFLVERGIPVCAHLGLTPQTVHALGGYRVQGRDELHARQLRADALALQDAGASMLVLEMVPATLSSELTQALSRCHTIGIGAGNGTAGQVLVMHDMLGINLGKNPKFVRNFMQGHSSVLEAMRAYVQSVKDGTFPDNTLHAW
;
A
#
# COMPACT_ATOMS: atom_id res chain seq x y z
N SER A 1 4.83 -1.09 -15.80
CA SER A 1 5.00 -0.23 -16.99
C SER A 1 4.03 -0.55 -18.12
N GLU A 2 3.79 -1.81 -18.46
CA GLU A 2 2.83 -2.19 -19.51
C GLU A 2 1.38 -1.80 -19.16
N MET A 3 0.92 -2.06 -17.94
CA MET A 3 -0.41 -1.66 -17.48
C MET A 3 -0.61 -0.15 -17.62
N ARG A 4 0.37 0.64 -17.21
CA ARG A 4 0.32 2.10 -17.38
C ARG A 4 0.18 2.52 -18.84
N ALA A 5 0.95 1.89 -19.74
CA ALA A 5 0.88 2.18 -21.16
C ALA A 5 -0.50 1.89 -21.76
N ARG A 6 -1.24 0.92 -21.18
CA ARG A 6 -2.62 0.60 -21.53
C ARG A 6 -3.68 1.40 -20.78
N GLY A 7 -3.26 2.29 -19.87
CA GLY A 7 -4.20 3.01 -18.99
C GLY A 7 -4.91 2.11 -17.98
N GLU A 8 -4.38 0.92 -17.74
CA GLU A 8 -4.98 -0.08 -16.85
C GLU A 8 -4.62 0.19 -15.40
N LYS A 9 -5.62 0.21 -14.52
CA LYS A 9 -5.43 0.44 -13.10
C LYS A 9 -4.87 -0.80 -12.40
N ILE A 10 -4.00 -0.57 -11.39
CA ILE A 10 -3.41 -1.62 -10.55
C ILE A 10 -4.35 -1.88 -9.37
N THR A 11 -4.69 -3.15 -9.14
CA THR A 11 -5.38 -3.55 -7.91
C THR A 11 -4.38 -4.07 -6.90
N MET A 12 -4.42 -3.51 -5.71
CA MET A 12 -3.62 -3.94 -4.58
C MET A 12 -4.55 -4.26 -3.41
N LEU A 13 -4.27 -5.32 -2.68
CA LEU A 13 -5.01 -5.72 -1.50
C LEU A 13 -4.04 -6.21 -0.45
N THR A 14 -4.30 -5.92 0.83
CA THR A 14 -3.49 -6.55 1.88
C THR A 14 -3.88 -8.02 2.03
N ALA A 15 -2.90 -8.85 2.33
CA ALA A 15 -3.10 -10.21 2.84
C ALA A 15 -1.95 -10.58 3.77
N TYR A 16 -2.22 -11.47 4.72
CA TYR A 16 -1.28 -11.76 5.81
C TYR A 16 -1.05 -13.24 6.03
N ASP A 17 -1.72 -14.11 5.27
CA ASP A 17 -1.60 -15.57 5.36
C ASP A 17 -1.72 -16.24 3.99
N ALA A 18 -1.39 -17.52 3.97
CA ALA A 18 -1.34 -18.30 2.74
C ALA A 18 -2.71 -18.50 2.07
N THR A 19 -3.77 -18.63 2.85
CA THR A 19 -5.11 -18.91 2.32
C THR A 19 -5.70 -17.66 1.66
N PHE A 20 -5.71 -16.53 2.35
CA PHE A 20 -6.21 -15.30 1.80
C PHE A 20 -5.35 -14.78 0.63
N ALA A 21 -4.03 -14.97 0.68
CA ALA A 21 -3.15 -14.64 -0.44
C ALA A 21 -3.50 -15.44 -1.70
N ALA A 22 -3.74 -16.74 -1.56
CA ALA A 22 -4.16 -17.59 -2.67
C ALA A 22 -5.52 -17.17 -3.25
N VAL A 23 -6.48 -16.80 -2.40
CA VAL A 23 -7.80 -16.32 -2.84
C VAL A 23 -7.67 -14.96 -3.55
N ALA A 24 -6.87 -14.04 -3.03
CA ALA A 24 -6.64 -12.72 -3.64
C ALA A 24 -5.98 -12.85 -5.02
N ASP A 25 -4.95 -13.68 -5.15
CA ASP A 25 -4.31 -13.97 -6.44
C ASP A 25 -5.31 -14.58 -7.44
N THR A 26 -6.08 -15.59 -7.01
CA THR A 26 -7.12 -16.23 -7.83
C THR A 26 -8.23 -15.24 -8.24
N ALA A 27 -8.48 -14.22 -7.44
CA ALA A 27 -9.42 -13.15 -7.76
C ALA A 27 -8.87 -12.17 -8.82
N GLY A 28 -7.57 -12.20 -9.13
CA GLY A 28 -6.91 -11.32 -10.09
C GLY A 28 -6.30 -10.06 -9.49
N VAL A 29 -6.03 -10.04 -8.19
CA VAL A 29 -5.28 -8.96 -7.53
C VAL A 29 -3.83 -8.97 -8.03
N GLU A 30 -3.35 -7.86 -8.61
CA GLU A 30 -1.99 -7.80 -9.15
C GLU A 30 -0.91 -7.64 -8.10
N CYS A 31 -1.20 -6.92 -7.00
CA CYS A 31 -0.24 -6.68 -5.94
C CYS A 31 -0.84 -7.09 -4.59
N ILE A 32 -0.11 -7.88 -3.82
CA ILE A 32 -0.45 -8.20 -2.45
C ILE A 32 0.50 -7.48 -1.52
N LEU A 33 -0.07 -6.64 -0.65
CA LEU A 33 0.65 -5.92 0.38
C LEU A 33 0.61 -6.71 1.68
N VAL A 34 1.77 -7.19 2.11
CA VAL A 34 1.95 -7.65 3.49
C VAL A 34 2.23 -6.40 4.32
N GLY A 35 1.15 -5.77 4.79
CA GLY A 35 1.20 -4.50 5.47
C GLY A 35 1.41 -4.65 6.98
N ASP A 36 2.07 -3.67 7.60
CA ASP A 36 2.19 -3.60 9.06
C ASP A 36 0.85 -3.32 9.76
N SER A 37 -0.20 -3.00 8.98
CA SER A 37 -1.60 -3.05 9.43
C SER A 37 -2.01 -4.39 10.05
N LEU A 38 -1.25 -5.49 9.78
CA LEU A 38 -1.43 -6.77 10.46
C LEU A 38 -1.38 -6.64 12.00
N GLY A 39 -0.59 -5.69 12.50
CA GLY A 39 -0.55 -5.39 13.92
C GLY A 39 -1.93 -5.07 14.48
N MET A 40 -2.71 -4.28 13.75
CA MET A 40 -4.06 -3.90 14.16
C MET A 40 -5.09 -5.01 13.88
N VAL A 41 -5.12 -5.55 12.68
CA VAL A 41 -6.19 -6.48 12.23
C VAL A 41 -5.95 -7.94 12.56
N CYS A 42 -4.71 -8.37 12.77
CA CYS A 42 -4.36 -9.75 13.11
C CYS A 42 -3.92 -9.91 14.58
N GLN A 43 -3.16 -8.94 15.12
CA GLN A 43 -2.60 -9.01 16.47
C GLN A 43 -3.40 -8.21 17.50
N GLY A 44 -4.33 -7.33 17.08
CA GLY A 44 -5.13 -6.51 17.98
C GLY A 44 -4.35 -5.38 18.66
N LEU A 45 -3.21 -4.95 18.07
CA LEU A 45 -2.44 -3.83 18.57
C LEU A 45 -3.17 -2.50 18.29
N PRO A 46 -2.96 -1.47 19.12
CA PRO A 46 -3.63 -0.17 18.95
C PRO A 46 -3.08 0.64 17.75
N SER A 47 -1.91 0.28 17.24
CA SER A 47 -1.27 0.91 16.08
C SER A 47 -0.29 -0.05 15.40
N THR A 48 0.24 0.36 14.24
CA THR A 48 1.24 -0.42 13.49
C THR A 48 2.64 -0.38 14.14
N VAL A 49 2.89 0.55 15.07
CA VAL A 49 4.21 0.81 15.67
C VAL A 49 4.80 -0.39 16.40
N GLY A 50 3.95 -1.28 16.93
CA GLY A 50 4.40 -2.45 17.70
C GLY A 50 4.79 -3.67 16.85
N VAL A 51 4.69 -3.61 15.54
CA VAL A 51 4.99 -4.75 14.66
C VAL A 51 6.50 -4.90 14.47
N SER A 52 7.03 -6.11 14.69
CA SER A 52 8.46 -6.41 14.51
C SER A 52 8.78 -6.84 13.08
N LEU A 53 10.06 -6.70 12.69
CA LEU A 53 10.55 -7.21 11.41
C LEU A 53 10.39 -8.72 11.28
N GLU A 54 10.61 -9.45 12.37
CA GLU A 54 10.42 -10.91 12.42
C GLU A 54 8.96 -11.30 12.09
N THR A 55 8.00 -10.59 12.68
CA THR A 55 6.58 -10.76 12.36
C THR A 55 6.30 -10.49 10.88
N MET A 56 6.85 -9.42 10.34
CA MET A 56 6.68 -9.09 8.91
C MET A 56 7.27 -10.17 8.00
N CYS A 57 8.44 -10.71 8.32
CA CYS A 57 9.04 -11.80 7.58
C CYS A 57 8.17 -13.07 7.64
N TYR A 58 7.68 -13.45 8.82
CA TYR A 58 6.80 -14.62 8.99
C TYR A 58 5.54 -14.54 8.12
N HIS A 59 4.86 -13.39 8.13
CA HIS A 59 3.65 -13.19 7.32
C HIS A 59 3.97 -13.12 5.83
N THR A 60 5.09 -12.50 5.43
CA THR A 60 5.55 -12.46 4.04
C THR A 60 5.84 -13.86 3.50
N GLU A 61 6.51 -14.72 4.26
CA GLU A 61 6.73 -16.12 3.89
C GLU A 61 5.42 -16.89 3.72
N SER A 62 4.46 -16.66 4.61
CA SER A 62 3.14 -17.31 4.57
C SER A 62 2.39 -16.91 3.29
N VAL A 63 2.36 -15.62 2.95
CA VAL A 63 1.78 -15.09 1.71
C VAL A 63 2.48 -15.68 0.48
N ALA A 64 3.81 -15.68 0.45
CA ALA A 64 4.59 -16.24 -0.66
C ALA A 64 4.31 -17.74 -0.89
N ARG A 65 4.15 -18.52 0.18
CA ARG A 65 3.75 -19.94 0.08
C ARG A 65 2.34 -20.10 -0.48
N GLY A 66 1.41 -19.24 -0.07
CA GLY A 66 0.02 -19.25 -0.55
C GLY A 66 -0.07 -19.00 -2.05
N ILE A 67 0.62 -17.99 -2.56
CA ILE A 67 0.66 -17.65 -4.00
C ILE A 67 1.30 -18.79 -4.79
N ARG A 68 2.43 -19.34 -4.34
CA ARG A 68 3.07 -20.49 -5.01
C ARG A 68 2.18 -21.73 -5.07
N ARG A 69 1.37 -21.98 -4.04
CA ARG A 69 0.44 -23.13 -3.99
C ARG A 69 -0.58 -23.13 -5.12
N VAL A 70 -1.01 -21.94 -5.57
CA VAL A 70 -1.96 -21.78 -6.68
C VAL A 70 -1.27 -21.42 -8.00
N GLN A 71 0.06 -21.48 -8.06
CA GLN A 71 0.87 -21.07 -9.21
C GLN A 71 0.57 -19.61 -9.62
N GLY A 72 0.29 -18.79 -8.61
CA GLY A 72 -0.12 -17.40 -8.77
C GLY A 72 1.02 -16.49 -9.20
N THR A 73 0.65 -15.28 -9.62
CA THR A 73 1.57 -14.29 -10.19
C THR A 73 1.52 -12.93 -9.50
N SER A 74 0.74 -12.78 -8.44
CA SER A 74 0.66 -11.52 -7.70
C SER A 74 2.01 -11.06 -7.18
N TRP A 75 2.27 -9.77 -7.33
CA TRP A 75 3.50 -9.14 -6.86
C TRP A 75 3.43 -8.89 -5.35
N ILE A 76 4.36 -9.42 -4.59
CA ILE A 76 4.37 -9.33 -3.12
C ILE A 76 5.16 -8.09 -2.69
N ILE A 77 4.53 -7.21 -1.92
CA ILE A 77 5.15 -6.03 -1.33
C ILE A 77 5.13 -6.21 0.19
N GLY A 78 6.31 -6.11 0.82
CA GLY A 78 6.45 -6.21 2.27
C GLY A 78 6.73 -4.87 2.92
N ASP A 79 5.99 -4.50 3.97
CA ASP A 79 6.25 -3.28 4.72
C ASP A 79 7.51 -3.41 5.58
N LEU A 80 8.38 -2.41 5.51
CA LEU A 80 9.40 -2.17 6.52
C LEU A 80 8.68 -1.60 7.76
N PRO A 81 8.63 -2.33 8.90
CA PRO A 81 7.92 -1.87 10.08
C PRO A 81 8.64 -0.70 10.76
N PHE A 82 7.91 0.01 11.61
CA PHE A 82 8.48 1.11 12.40
C PHE A 82 9.73 0.66 13.18
N GLY A 83 10.77 1.48 13.16
CA GLY A 83 12.04 1.19 13.83
C GLY A 83 13.02 0.34 13.01
N SER A 84 12.62 -0.16 11.82
CA SER A 84 13.45 -1.05 11.02
C SER A 84 14.25 -0.36 9.90
N TYR A 85 14.00 0.94 9.64
CA TYR A 85 14.68 1.68 8.56
C TYR A 85 15.01 3.14 8.88
N GLN A 86 14.57 3.64 10.05
CA GLN A 86 14.70 5.05 10.37
C GLN A 86 16.09 5.44 10.87
N ALA A 87 16.84 4.50 11.47
CA ALA A 87 18.12 4.81 12.11
C ALA A 87 19.25 5.01 11.10
N SER A 88 19.31 4.20 10.03
CA SER A 88 20.34 4.34 9.00
C SER A 88 19.94 3.60 7.71
N ARG A 89 20.64 3.90 6.59
CA ARG A 89 20.46 3.21 5.32
C ARG A 89 20.89 1.75 5.40
N GLU A 90 21.91 1.45 6.19
CA GLU A 90 22.41 0.10 6.44
C GLU A 90 21.38 -0.73 7.20
N GLN A 91 20.71 -0.16 8.19
CA GLN A 91 19.58 -0.79 8.87
C GLN A 91 18.45 -1.09 7.88
N ALA A 92 18.08 -0.11 7.06
CA ALA A 92 17.06 -0.28 6.03
C ALA A 92 17.42 -1.40 5.04
N MET A 93 18.68 -1.49 4.62
CA MET A 93 19.17 -2.55 3.74
C MET A 93 19.06 -3.93 4.38
N HIS A 94 19.45 -4.05 5.64
CA HIS A 94 19.32 -5.30 6.39
C HIS A 94 17.85 -5.76 6.48
N SER A 95 16.97 -4.85 6.85
CA SER A 95 15.54 -5.14 7.00
C SER A 95 14.88 -5.45 5.65
N ALA A 96 15.21 -4.70 4.61
CA ALA A 96 14.72 -4.94 3.25
C ALA A 96 15.19 -6.29 2.70
N SER A 97 16.46 -6.65 2.92
CA SER A 97 17.01 -7.94 2.52
C SER A 97 16.29 -9.10 3.20
N ALA A 98 15.94 -8.97 4.49
CA ALA A 98 15.19 -9.99 5.22
C ALA A 98 13.80 -10.21 4.60
N LEU A 99 13.08 -9.14 4.26
CA LEU A 99 11.77 -9.25 3.59
C LEU A 99 11.88 -9.85 2.19
N MET A 100 12.89 -9.46 1.40
CA MET A 100 13.11 -10.06 0.08
C MET A 100 13.42 -11.56 0.18
N GLN A 101 14.23 -11.97 1.16
CA GLN A 101 14.52 -13.38 1.45
C GLN A 101 13.27 -14.14 1.93
N ALA A 102 12.36 -13.48 2.64
CA ALA A 102 11.08 -14.03 3.04
C ALA A 102 10.10 -14.21 1.86
N GLY A 103 10.41 -13.64 0.69
CA GLY A 103 9.63 -13.81 -0.54
C GLY A 103 8.94 -12.56 -1.05
N ALA A 104 9.22 -11.39 -0.49
CA ALA A 104 8.79 -10.13 -1.08
C ALA A 104 9.51 -9.88 -2.41
N HIS A 105 8.83 -9.22 -3.34
CA HIS A 105 9.39 -8.75 -4.61
C HIS A 105 9.74 -7.25 -4.56
N MET A 106 9.21 -6.55 -3.56
CA MET A 106 9.36 -5.12 -3.33
C MET A 106 9.17 -4.85 -1.85
N VAL A 107 9.82 -3.82 -1.32
CA VAL A 107 9.58 -3.35 0.05
C VAL A 107 8.85 -2.02 0.05
N LYS A 108 8.03 -1.76 1.08
CA LYS A 108 7.39 -0.45 1.27
C LYS A 108 7.94 0.23 2.52
N LEU A 109 8.08 1.55 2.47
CA LEU A 109 8.47 2.40 3.59
C LEU A 109 7.70 3.72 3.56
N GLU A 110 7.54 4.34 4.72
CA GLU A 110 6.72 5.53 4.92
C GLU A 110 7.55 6.79 5.16
N GLY A 111 7.10 7.89 4.57
CA GLY A 111 7.66 9.22 4.74
C GLY A 111 8.27 9.80 3.48
N GLY A 112 8.33 11.15 3.45
CA GLY A 112 8.99 11.93 2.40
C GLY A 112 10.31 12.53 2.90
N GLY A 113 10.95 13.35 2.08
CA GLY A 113 12.15 14.09 2.41
C GLY A 113 13.30 13.22 2.90
N TRP A 114 13.34 12.96 4.19
CA TRP A 114 14.41 12.19 4.86
C TRP A 114 14.55 10.74 4.36
N THR A 115 13.50 10.15 3.78
CA THR A 115 13.54 8.79 3.24
C THR A 115 14.16 8.71 1.85
N THR A 116 14.28 9.83 1.13
CA THR A 116 14.73 9.88 -0.27
C THR A 116 16.09 9.20 -0.46
N GLU A 117 17.05 9.48 0.43
CA GLU A 117 18.39 8.86 0.38
C GLU A 117 18.34 7.35 0.69
N THR A 118 17.46 6.93 1.58
CA THR A 118 17.24 5.50 1.87
C THR A 118 16.66 4.78 0.66
N VAL A 119 15.66 5.38 0.01
CA VAL A 119 15.06 4.83 -1.22
C VAL A 119 16.13 4.67 -2.31
N ARG A 120 16.91 5.72 -2.57
CA ARG A 120 18.00 5.69 -3.55
C ARG A 120 19.00 4.57 -3.24
N PHE A 121 19.42 4.49 -1.98
CA PHE A 121 20.38 3.49 -1.51
C PHE A 121 19.88 2.05 -1.74
N LEU A 122 18.63 1.77 -1.47
CA LEU A 122 18.01 0.46 -1.67
C LEU A 122 17.88 0.13 -3.17
N VAL A 123 17.36 1.07 -3.96
CA VAL A 123 17.13 0.88 -5.41
C VAL A 123 18.42 0.66 -6.16
N GLU A 124 19.48 1.43 -5.89
CA GLU A 124 20.80 1.27 -6.49
C GLU A 124 21.43 -0.11 -6.20
N ARG A 125 20.98 -0.78 -5.14
CA ARG A 125 21.41 -2.12 -4.73
C ARG A 125 20.47 -3.24 -5.13
N GLY A 126 19.49 -2.91 -6.01
CA GLY A 126 18.61 -3.90 -6.63
C GLY A 126 17.35 -4.22 -5.83
N ILE A 127 17.01 -3.45 -4.81
CA ILE A 127 15.76 -3.63 -4.05
C ILE A 127 14.69 -2.67 -4.60
N PRO A 128 13.60 -3.18 -5.23
CA PRO A 128 12.48 -2.34 -5.64
C PRO A 128 11.77 -1.73 -4.43
N VAL A 129 11.40 -0.46 -4.53
CA VAL A 129 10.78 0.28 -3.43
C VAL A 129 9.43 0.86 -3.84
N CYS A 130 8.45 0.66 -2.97
CA CYS A 130 7.19 1.40 -2.89
C CYS A 130 7.32 2.45 -1.79
N ALA A 131 7.18 3.71 -2.11
CA ALA A 131 7.13 4.79 -1.13
C ALA A 131 5.71 4.99 -0.60
N HIS A 132 5.54 5.78 0.46
CA HIS A 132 4.23 6.08 1.03
C HIS A 132 4.20 7.50 1.57
N LEU A 133 3.28 8.32 1.05
CA LEU A 133 3.04 9.71 1.43
C LEU A 133 1.57 9.95 1.80
N GLY A 134 1.30 11.11 2.36
CA GLY A 134 0.01 11.47 2.91
C GLY A 134 -0.06 11.11 4.39
N LEU A 135 -1.13 10.47 4.83
CA LEU A 135 -1.15 9.87 6.16
C LEU A 135 -0.17 8.70 6.18
N THR A 136 0.72 8.70 7.14
CA THR A 136 1.67 7.62 7.39
C THR A 136 1.35 7.02 8.75
N PRO A 137 0.73 5.81 8.81
CA PRO A 137 0.31 5.20 10.08
C PRO A 137 1.43 5.05 11.11
N GLN A 138 2.66 4.80 10.67
CA GLN A 138 3.82 4.69 11.57
C GLN A 138 4.13 6.01 12.31
N THR A 139 3.71 7.14 11.77
CA THR A 139 3.89 8.46 12.40
C THR A 139 2.60 9.05 12.98
N VAL A 140 1.56 8.23 13.16
CA VAL A 140 0.23 8.67 13.61
C VAL A 140 0.27 9.48 14.90
N HIS A 141 1.17 9.15 15.82
CA HIS A 141 1.35 9.90 17.06
C HIS A 141 1.90 11.30 16.82
N ALA A 142 2.85 11.48 15.90
CA ALA A 142 3.38 12.79 15.52
C ALA A 142 2.37 13.62 14.71
N LEU A 143 1.52 12.96 13.92
CA LEU A 143 0.47 13.62 13.13
C LEU A 143 -0.77 13.99 13.95
N GLY A 144 -0.86 13.54 15.22
CA GLY A 144 -2.01 13.80 16.08
C GLY A 144 -3.27 13.05 15.65
N GLY A 145 -3.10 11.85 15.07
CA GLY A 145 -4.19 10.95 14.68
C GLY A 145 -4.36 10.79 13.15
N TYR A 146 -5.40 10.06 12.78
CA TYR A 146 -5.74 9.79 11.37
C TYR A 146 -6.43 11.01 10.75
N ARG A 147 -5.69 11.81 10.00
CA ARG A 147 -6.17 13.05 9.36
C ARG A 147 -5.74 13.11 7.90
N VAL A 148 -6.59 13.72 7.08
CA VAL A 148 -6.29 14.02 5.67
C VAL A 148 -5.10 14.96 5.59
N GLN A 149 -4.12 14.61 4.78
CA GLN A 149 -2.88 15.36 4.57
C GLN A 149 -2.92 16.15 3.26
N GLY A 150 -2.29 17.32 3.22
CA GLY A 150 -2.22 18.14 2.00
C GLY A 150 -3.47 18.97 1.70
N ARG A 151 -4.29 19.29 2.72
CA ARG A 151 -5.46 20.18 2.56
C ARG A 151 -5.08 21.64 2.35
N ASP A 152 -4.02 22.10 2.95
CA ASP A 152 -3.49 23.43 2.76
C ASP A 152 -2.33 23.44 1.76
N GLU A 153 -2.07 24.61 1.18
CA GLU A 153 -1.10 24.75 0.10
C GLU A 153 0.34 24.46 0.53
N LEU A 154 0.70 24.72 1.79
CA LEU A 154 2.05 24.42 2.29
C LEU A 154 2.31 22.92 2.31
N HIS A 155 1.40 22.14 2.91
CA HIS A 155 1.49 20.69 2.94
C HIS A 155 1.33 20.07 1.55
N ALA A 156 0.46 20.63 0.69
CA ALA A 156 0.31 20.16 -0.69
C ALA A 156 1.61 20.36 -1.50
N ARG A 157 2.28 21.48 -1.33
CA ARG A 157 3.60 21.75 -1.95
C ARG A 157 4.67 20.78 -1.47
N GLN A 158 4.69 20.48 -0.18
CA GLN A 158 5.63 19.51 0.37
C GLN A 158 5.39 18.11 -0.21
N LEU A 159 4.13 17.66 -0.28
CA LEU A 159 3.78 16.36 -0.88
C LEU A 159 4.21 16.28 -2.35
N ARG A 160 4.05 17.37 -3.14
CA ARG A 160 4.51 17.42 -4.54
C ARG A 160 6.04 17.28 -4.62
N ALA A 161 6.77 18.02 -3.79
CA ALA A 161 8.23 17.97 -3.76
C ALA A 161 8.73 16.56 -3.35
N ASP A 162 8.16 15.98 -2.31
CA ASP A 162 8.52 14.66 -1.81
C ASP A 162 8.22 13.55 -2.83
N ALA A 163 7.07 13.60 -3.50
CA ALA A 163 6.69 12.62 -4.51
C ALA A 163 7.67 12.61 -5.71
N LEU A 164 8.06 13.79 -6.19
CA LEU A 164 9.05 13.93 -7.25
C LEU A 164 10.42 13.42 -6.81
N ALA A 165 10.87 13.81 -5.60
CA ALA A 165 12.14 13.36 -5.06
C ALA A 165 12.21 11.83 -4.88
N LEU A 166 11.13 11.22 -4.42
CA LEU A 166 11.04 9.75 -4.28
C LEU A 166 11.05 9.05 -5.63
N GLN A 167 10.34 9.56 -6.65
CA GLN A 167 10.46 9.05 -8.02
C GLN A 167 11.89 9.16 -8.54
N ASP A 168 12.55 10.29 -8.35
CA ASP A 168 13.94 10.51 -8.81
C ASP A 168 14.96 9.67 -8.04
N ALA A 169 14.64 9.28 -6.81
CA ALA A 169 15.37 8.28 -6.05
C ALA A 169 15.16 6.84 -6.55
N GLY A 170 14.19 6.61 -7.45
CA GLY A 170 13.92 5.33 -8.08
C GLY A 170 12.73 4.55 -7.51
N ALA A 171 11.90 5.16 -6.66
CA ALA A 171 10.66 4.51 -6.23
C ALA A 171 9.78 4.16 -7.45
N SER A 172 9.34 2.91 -7.53
CA SER A 172 8.52 2.41 -8.64
C SER A 172 7.03 2.56 -8.39
N MET A 173 6.64 2.59 -7.11
CA MET A 173 5.29 2.81 -6.64
C MET A 173 5.28 3.83 -5.51
N LEU A 174 4.14 4.51 -5.35
CA LEU A 174 3.90 5.48 -4.29
C LEU A 174 2.47 5.32 -3.78
N VAL A 175 2.32 4.87 -2.54
CA VAL A 175 1.03 4.91 -1.86
C VAL A 175 0.71 6.36 -1.48
N LEU A 176 -0.50 6.80 -1.80
CA LEU A 176 -1.08 8.07 -1.38
C LEU A 176 -2.25 7.76 -0.46
N GLU A 177 -2.09 8.00 0.85
CA GLU A 177 -3.12 7.72 1.84
C GLU A 177 -3.74 8.99 2.38
N MET A 178 -5.09 9.06 2.35
CA MET A 178 -5.87 10.18 2.87
C MET A 178 -5.34 11.54 2.38
N VAL A 179 -5.20 11.66 1.07
CA VAL A 179 -4.81 12.89 0.35
C VAL A 179 -6.00 13.37 -0.48
N PRO A 180 -6.27 14.68 -0.59
CA PRO A 180 -7.36 15.18 -1.44
C PRO A 180 -7.31 14.61 -2.86
N ALA A 181 -8.47 14.21 -3.41
CA ALA A 181 -8.57 13.54 -4.70
C ALA A 181 -7.96 14.37 -5.86
N THR A 182 -8.12 15.71 -5.82
CA THR A 182 -7.53 16.63 -6.79
C THR A 182 -6.01 16.59 -6.76
N LEU A 183 -5.42 16.71 -5.56
CA LEU A 183 -3.96 16.66 -5.38
C LEU A 183 -3.39 15.29 -5.79
N SER A 184 -4.07 14.21 -5.47
CA SER A 184 -3.64 12.86 -5.86
C SER A 184 -3.65 12.66 -7.37
N SER A 185 -4.65 13.22 -8.07
CA SER A 185 -4.72 13.20 -9.53
C SER A 185 -3.58 14.02 -10.16
N GLU A 186 -3.31 15.22 -9.64
CA GLU A 186 -2.17 16.06 -10.07
C GLU A 186 -0.83 15.31 -9.90
N LEU A 187 -0.60 14.71 -8.73
CA LEU A 187 0.61 13.92 -8.47
C LEU A 187 0.74 12.74 -9.44
N THR A 188 -0.36 12.04 -9.70
CA THR A 188 -0.36 10.91 -10.64
C THR A 188 0.03 11.33 -12.06
N GLN A 189 -0.43 12.51 -12.50
CA GLN A 189 -0.07 13.06 -13.81
C GLN A 189 1.39 13.52 -13.87
N ALA A 190 1.89 14.13 -12.78
CA ALA A 190 3.26 14.62 -12.69
C ALA A 190 4.31 13.49 -12.63
N LEU A 191 3.96 12.34 -12.06
CA LEU A 191 4.88 11.21 -11.90
C LEU A 191 4.88 10.34 -13.17
N SER A 192 5.96 10.40 -13.94
CA SER A 192 6.09 9.68 -15.22
C SER A 192 6.57 8.23 -15.08
N ARG A 193 7.31 7.91 -14.01
CA ARG A 193 7.98 6.61 -13.79
C ARG A 193 7.50 5.87 -12.55
N CYS A 194 6.80 6.55 -11.64
CA CYS A 194 6.29 6.00 -10.40
C CYS A 194 4.76 5.82 -10.49
N HIS A 195 4.25 4.65 -10.10
CA HIS A 195 2.82 4.36 -10.11
C HIS A 195 2.18 4.73 -8.77
N THR A 196 1.19 5.61 -8.78
CA THR A 196 0.47 5.99 -7.56
C THR A 196 -0.61 4.95 -7.22
N ILE A 197 -0.66 4.56 -5.95
CA ILE A 197 -1.67 3.65 -5.40
C ILE A 197 -2.46 4.41 -4.33
N GLY A 198 -3.73 4.62 -4.55
CA GLY A 198 -4.58 5.40 -3.64
C GLY A 198 -5.24 4.56 -2.56
N ILE A 199 -5.35 5.12 -1.37
CA ILE A 199 -6.24 4.69 -0.30
C ILE A 199 -6.82 5.94 0.36
N GLY A 200 -8.13 6.18 0.18
CA GLY A 200 -8.72 7.46 0.58
C GLY A 200 -8.12 8.66 -0.18
N ALA A 201 -7.75 8.48 -1.43
CA ALA A 201 -7.09 9.49 -2.26
C ALA A 201 -7.79 9.71 -3.61
N GLY A 202 -9.02 9.22 -3.74
CA GLY A 202 -9.82 9.35 -4.96
C GLY A 202 -9.42 8.37 -6.06
N ASN A 203 -10.19 8.42 -7.16
CA ASN A 203 -10.05 7.50 -8.29
C ASN A 203 -9.03 7.95 -9.36
N GLY A 204 -8.40 9.11 -9.17
CA GLY A 204 -7.41 9.67 -10.12
C GLY A 204 -6.02 9.01 -10.06
N THR A 205 -5.75 8.13 -9.09
CA THR A 205 -4.49 7.40 -8.96
C THR A 205 -4.38 6.24 -9.97
N ALA A 206 -3.16 5.74 -10.20
CA ALA A 206 -2.88 4.64 -11.12
C ALA A 206 -3.36 3.27 -10.60
N GLY A 207 -3.67 3.16 -9.32
CA GLY A 207 -4.23 1.96 -8.71
C GLY A 207 -4.85 2.26 -7.35
N GLN A 208 -5.40 1.23 -6.69
CA GLN A 208 -6.03 1.33 -5.37
C GLN A 208 -5.54 0.21 -4.46
N VAL A 209 -5.48 0.50 -3.15
CA VAL A 209 -5.28 -0.50 -2.12
C VAL A 209 -6.35 -0.38 -1.04
N LEU A 210 -6.77 -1.51 -0.48
CA LEU A 210 -7.57 -1.59 0.75
C LEU A 210 -6.97 -2.62 1.70
N VAL A 211 -7.19 -2.42 2.99
CA VAL A 211 -7.01 -3.47 3.99
C VAL A 211 -8.09 -4.53 3.76
N MET A 212 -7.67 -5.79 3.61
CA MET A 212 -8.58 -6.90 3.28
C MET A 212 -9.73 -7.03 4.27
N HIS A 213 -9.45 -6.91 5.56
CA HIS A 213 -10.47 -7.01 6.62
C HIS A 213 -11.54 -5.91 6.49
N ASP A 214 -11.13 -4.71 6.08
CA ASP A 214 -12.06 -3.59 5.86
C ASP A 214 -12.93 -3.86 4.63
N MET A 215 -12.32 -4.24 3.50
CA MET A 215 -13.07 -4.48 2.26
C MET A 215 -14.01 -5.68 2.36
N LEU A 216 -13.72 -6.65 3.23
CA LEU A 216 -14.61 -7.77 3.52
C LEU A 216 -15.67 -7.44 4.60
N GLY A 217 -15.57 -6.29 5.24
CA GLY A 217 -16.53 -5.86 6.25
C GLY A 217 -16.53 -6.71 7.52
N ILE A 218 -15.41 -7.36 7.86
CA ILE A 218 -15.30 -8.22 9.04
C ILE A 218 -14.80 -7.51 10.29
N ASN A 219 -14.37 -6.23 10.17
CA ASN A 219 -14.09 -5.39 11.32
C ASN A 219 -15.39 -4.94 11.99
N LEU A 220 -15.48 -5.08 13.32
CA LEU A 220 -16.68 -4.74 14.09
C LEU A 220 -16.81 -3.24 14.39
N GLY A 221 -15.79 -2.46 14.11
CA GLY A 221 -15.79 -1.01 14.34
C GLY A 221 -16.40 -0.19 13.21
N LYS A 222 -16.31 1.14 13.35
CA LYS A 222 -16.70 2.07 12.29
C LYS A 222 -15.67 2.04 11.18
N ASN A 223 -16.10 1.72 9.97
CA ASN A 223 -15.21 1.76 8.80
C ASN A 223 -14.80 3.20 8.44
N PRO A 224 -13.55 3.42 8.00
CA PRO A 224 -13.16 4.68 7.40
C PRO A 224 -14.03 5.05 6.18
N LYS A 225 -14.17 6.34 5.91
CA LYS A 225 -14.98 6.85 4.78
C LYS A 225 -14.61 6.20 3.43
N PHE A 226 -13.33 5.95 3.21
CA PHE A 226 -12.82 5.41 1.95
C PHE A 226 -13.05 3.90 1.75
N VAL A 227 -13.61 3.21 2.73
CA VAL A 227 -13.86 1.77 2.68
C VAL A 227 -15.25 1.48 2.12
N ARG A 228 -15.30 0.58 1.14
CA ARG A 228 -16.54 -0.08 0.69
C ARG A 228 -16.50 -1.55 1.12
N ASN A 229 -17.60 -2.03 1.70
CA ASN A 229 -17.78 -3.45 2.01
C ASN A 229 -18.19 -4.21 0.74
N PHE A 230 -17.25 -4.97 0.18
CA PHE A 230 -17.47 -5.77 -1.03
C PHE A 230 -18.12 -7.13 -0.78
N MET A 231 -18.32 -7.54 0.50
CA MET A 231 -19.13 -8.72 0.80
C MET A 231 -20.63 -8.45 0.59
N GLN A 232 -21.07 -7.20 0.60
CA GLN A 232 -22.46 -6.87 0.34
C GLN A 232 -22.86 -7.24 -1.08
N GLY A 233 -23.83 -8.16 -1.18
CA GLY A 233 -24.34 -8.65 -2.47
C GLY A 233 -23.52 -9.79 -3.09
N HIS A 234 -22.51 -10.32 -2.40
CA HIS A 234 -21.69 -11.45 -2.86
C HIS A 234 -21.76 -12.61 -1.87
N SER A 235 -21.71 -13.85 -2.37
CA SER A 235 -21.90 -15.07 -1.59
C SER A 235 -20.61 -15.68 -1.07
N SER A 236 -19.45 -15.24 -1.56
CA SER A 236 -18.14 -15.74 -1.15
C SER A 236 -17.07 -14.64 -1.12
N VAL A 237 -16.00 -14.89 -0.35
CA VAL A 237 -14.84 -14.01 -0.29
C VAL A 237 -14.19 -13.85 -1.67
N LEU A 238 -14.12 -14.92 -2.46
CA LEU A 238 -13.58 -14.87 -3.82
C LEU A 238 -14.38 -13.93 -4.73
N GLU A 239 -15.71 -14.00 -4.66
CA GLU A 239 -16.58 -13.08 -5.42
C GLU A 239 -16.42 -11.64 -4.98
N ALA A 240 -16.34 -11.38 -3.68
CA ALA A 240 -16.10 -10.06 -3.13
C ALA A 240 -14.76 -9.47 -3.62
N MET A 241 -13.71 -10.26 -3.61
CA MET A 241 -12.40 -9.83 -4.12
C MET A 241 -12.40 -9.58 -5.63
N ARG A 242 -13.09 -10.42 -6.42
CA ARG A 242 -13.30 -10.19 -7.87
C ARG A 242 -14.09 -8.90 -8.13
N ALA A 243 -15.12 -8.63 -7.34
CA ALA A 243 -15.89 -7.39 -7.44
C ALA A 243 -15.03 -6.16 -7.12
N TYR A 244 -14.13 -6.25 -6.13
CA TYR A 244 -13.15 -5.21 -5.86
C TYR A 244 -12.22 -4.98 -7.06
N VAL A 245 -11.62 -6.04 -7.59
CA VAL A 245 -10.74 -5.96 -8.77
C VAL A 245 -11.48 -5.29 -9.93
N GLN A 246 -12.66 -5.77 -10.26
CA GLN A 246 -13.45 -5.22 -11.37
C GLN A 246 -13.79 -3.74 -11.14
N SER A 247 -14.23 -3.36 -9.94
CA SER A 247 -14.60 -1.97 -9.63
C SER A 247 -13.41 -1.01 -9.70
N VAL A 248 -12.21 -1.46 -9.37
CA VAL A 248 -10.98 -0.65 -9.56
C VAL A 248 -10.64 -0.52 -11.05
N LYS A 249 -10.74 -1.62 -11.80
CA LYS A 249 -10.43 -1.66 -13.25
C LYS A 249 -11.35 -0.75 -14.07
N ASP A 250 -12.63 -0.77 -13.80
CA ASP A 250 -13.61 0.04 -14.52
C ASP A 250 -13.79 1.45 -13.93
N GLY A 251 -13.09 1.79 -12.85
CA GLY A 251 -13.08 3.11 -12.23
C GLY A 251 -14.34 3.43 -11.40
N THR A 252 -15.18 2.43 -11.08
CA THR A 252 -16.36 2.61 -10.22
C THR A 252 -16.04 2.60 -8.73
N PHE A 253 -14.83 2.18 -8.37
CA PHE A 253 -14.28 2.32 -7.01
C PHE A 253 -12.86 2.91 -7.06
N PRO A 254 -12.56 3.89 -6.20
CA PRO A 254 -13.49 4.59 -5.30
C PRO A 254 -14.39 5.58 -6.05
N ASP A 255 -15.58 5.80 -5.52
CA ASP A 255 -16.42 6.96 -5.89
C ASP A 255 -15.92 8.17 -5.12
N ASN A 256 -15.54 9.24 -5.82
CA ASN A 256 -14.94 10.42 -5.18
C ASN A 256 -15.90 11.15 -4.22
N THR A 257 -17.21 11.07 -4.46
CA THR A 257 -18.22 11.68 -3.58
C THR A 257 -18.36 10.94 -2.26
N LEU A 258 -18.31 9.60 -2.32
CA LEU A 258 -18.53 8.73 -1.18
C LEU A 258 -17.23 8.40 -0.43
N HIS A 259 -16.12 8.22 -1.16
CA HIS A 259 -14.91 7.56 -0.64
C HIS A 259 -13.66 8.46 -0.60
N ALA A 260 -13.76 9.74 -0.99
CA ALA A 260 -12.60 10.66 -1.05
C ALA A 260 -12.85 12.01 -0.35
N TRP A 261 -11.83 12.87 -0.32
CA TRP A 261 -11.85 14.23 0.20
C TRP A 261 -11.41 15.24 -0.84
#